data_d86f21bbab41c031f96cea2b7480a4cd
#
_entry.id   d86f21bbab41c031f96cea2b7480a4cd
#
_cell.length_a   1.000
_cell.length_b   1.000
_cell.length_c   1.000
_cell.angle_alpha   90.00
_cell.angle_beta   90.00
_cell.angle_gamma   90.00
#
_symmetry.space_group_name_H-M   'P 1'
#
loop_
_entity.id
_entity.type
_entity.pdbx_description
1 polymer ?
#
loop_
_entity_poly.entity_id
_entity_poly.type
_entity_poly.pdbx_seq_one_letter_code
_entity_poly.pdbx_strand_id
1 'polypeptide(L)' 'MKNLLQTLRPDLKDKLSLLNEEYPFTAHRIIKDLEATDNVFDVTFLTMATMQKFLGVNLDDFYFIFEPDVERG' A
#
# COMPACT_ATOMS: atom_id res chain seq x y z
N MET A 1 -16.04 6.20 0.63
CA MET A 1 -15.02 5.79 -0.34
C MET A 1 -13.96 4.97 0.35
N LYS A 2 -13.39 4.01 -0.36
CA LYS A 2 -12.35 3.18 0.20
C LYS A 2 -11.00 3.88 0.12
N ASN A 3 -10.21 3.77 1.17
CA ASN A 3 -8.85 4.27 1.13
C ASN A 3 -7.93 3.27 0.42
N LEU A 4 -6.69 3.66 0.21
CA LEU A 4 -5.74 2.82 -0.52
C LEU A 4 -5.41 1.52 0.22
N LEU A 5 -5.40 1.55 1.55
CA LEU A 5 -5.14 0.33 2.30
C LEU A 5 -6.21 -0.72 2.04
N GLN A 6 -7.47 -0.30 1.96
CA GLN A 6 -8.58 -1.22 1.72
C GLN A 6 -8.56 -1.81 0.32
N THR A 7 -8.00 -1.08 -0.65
CA THR A 7 -7.94 -1.53 -2.03
C THR A 7 -6.62 -2.21 -2.40
N LEU A 8 -5.71 -2.33 -1.46
CA LEU A 8 -4.44 -3.00 -1.72
C LEU A 8 -4.68 -4.47 -2.06
N ARG A 9 -3.94 -5.00 -3.05
CA ARG A 9 -4.11 -6.38 -3.47
C ARG A 9 -3.87 -7.35 -2.32
N PRO A 10 -4.62 -8.48 -2.27
CA PRO A 10 -4.54 -9.42 -1.14
C PRO A 10 -3.13 -9.95 -0.86
N ASP A 11 -2.36 -10.24 -1.90
CA ASP A 11 -1.00 -10.73 -1.71
C ASP A 11 -0.10 -9.70 -1.03
N LEU A 12 -0.32 -8.43 -1.34
CA LEU A 12 0.44 -7.36 -0.70
C LEU A 12 -0.05 -7.08 0.71
N LYS A 13 -1.36 -7.26 0.96
CA LYS A 13 -1.88 -7.18 2.32
C LYS A 13 -1.23 -8.23 3.21
N ASP A 14 -1.06 -9.44 2.69
CA ASP A 14 -0.41 -10.53 3.42
C ASP A 14 1.05 -10.18 3.72
N LYS A 15 1.76 -9.67 2.72
CA LYS A 15 3.15 -9.24 2.92
C LYS A 15 3.26 -8.12 3.93
N LEU A 16 2.31 -7.18 3.91
CA LEU A 16 2.29 -6.08 4.86
C LEU A 16 2.04 -6.59 6.27
N SER A 17 1.16 -7.58 6.44
CA SER A 17 0.93 -8.20 7.74
C SER A 17 2.20 -8.85 8.28
N LEU A 18 2.93 -9.57 7.42
CA LEU A 18 4.19 -10.17 7.82
C LEU A 18 5.23 -9.11 8.19
N LEU A 19 5.28 -8.04 7.43
CA LEU A 19 6.17 -6.93 7.73
C LEU A 19 5.85 -6.32 9.09
N ASN A 20 4.56 -6.22 9.40
CA ASN A 20 4.12 -5.67 10.68
C ASN A 20 4.60 -6.51 11.87
N GLU A 21 4.74 -7.82 11.67
CA GLU A 21 5.24 -8.70 12.73
C GLU A 21 6.74 -8.50 12.97
N GLU A 22 7.50 -8.27 11.92
CA GLU A 22 8.97 -8.15 12.03
C GLU A 22 9.43 -6.71 12.22
N TYR A 23 8.79 -5.78 11.52
CA TYR A 23 9.18 -4.36 11.53
C TYR A 23 7.94 -3.50 11.70
N PRO A 24 7.36 -3.49 12.91
CA PRO A 24 6.07 -2.80 13.12
C PRO A 24 6.11 -1.30 12.83
N PHE A 25 7.20 -0.62 13.12
CA PHE A 25 7.27 0.82 12.82
C PHE A 25 7.25 1.10 11.33
N THR A 26 7.96 0.27 10.57
CA THR A 26 7.99 0.41 9.11
C THR A 26 6.63 0.12 8.52
N ALA A 27 6.00 -0.98 8.94
CA ALA A 27 4.67 -1.34 8.46
C ALA A 27 3.65 -0.28 8.85
N HIS A 28 3.74 0.25 10.06
CA HIS A 28 2.80 1.26 10.54
C HIS A 28 2.86 2.53 9.69
N ARG A 29 4.05 2.93 9.28
CA ARG A 29 4.23 4.09 8.41
C ARG A 29 3.51 3.89 7.08
N ILE A 30 3.67 2.70 6.48
CA ILE A 30 2.99 2.36 5.23
C ILE A 30 1.48 2.39 5.44
N ILE A 31 1.02 1.73 6.49
CA ILE A 31 -0.42 1.64 6.78
C ILE A 31 -1.03 3.02 6.94
N LYS A 32 -0.41 3.88 7.72
CA LYS A 32 -0.92 5.22 7.97
C LYS A 32 -1.03 6.04 6.69
N ASP A 33 -0.01 5.96 5.85
CA ASP A 33 -0.01 6.74 4.62
C ASP A 33 -1.10 6.25 3.66
N LEU A 34 -1.28 4.94 3.55
CA LEU A 34 -2.31 4.38 2.67
C LEU A 34 -3.72 4.61 3.20
N GLU A 35 -3.90 4.61 4.52
CA GLU A 35 -5.21 4.90 5.13
C GLU A 35 -5.65 6.33 4.93
N ALA A 36 -4.70 7.24 4.80
CA ALA A 36 -4.99 8.67 4.80
C ALA A 36 -5.57 9.18 3.49
N THR A 37 -5.54 8.38 2.44
CA THR A 37 -5.97 8.85 1.12
C THR A 37 -6.58 7.73 0.29
N ASP A 38 -7.38 8.11 -0.70
CA ASP A 38 -7.88 7.20 -1.73
C ASP A 38 -7.20 7.46 -3.08
N ASN A 39 -6.22 8.35 -3.10
CA ASN A 39 -5.56 8.78 -4.34
C ASN A 39 -4.10 8.33 -4.33
N VAL A 40 -3.74 7.50 -5.31
CA VAL A 40 -2.38 6.98 -5.44
C VAL A 40 -1.33 8.10 -5.49
N PHE A 41 -1.67 9.22 -6.10
CA PHE A 41 -0.74 10.33 -6.25
C PHE A 41 -0.45 11.07 -4.93
N ASP A 42 -1.25 10.81 -3.90
CA ASP A 42 -1.02 11.42 -2.58
C ASP A 42 -0.04 10.62 -1.73
N VAL A 43 0.33 9.42 -2.16
CA VAL A 43 1.27 8.59 -1.41
C VAL A 43 2.66 9.22 -1.49
N THR A 44 3.33 9.33 -0.34
CA THR A 44 4.65 9.96 -0.32
C THR A 44 5.70 9.06 -0.97
N PHE A 45 6.75 9.69 -1.50
CA PHE A 45 7.85 8.94 -2.09
C PHE A 45 8.51 8.01 -1.07
N LEU A 46 8.60 8.44 0.17
CA LEU A 46 9.19 7.62 1.23
C LEU A 46 8.41 6.32 1.41
N THR A 47 7.08 6.41 1.40
CA THR A 47 6.23 5.22 1.51
C THR A 47 6.41 4.31 0.31
N MET A 48 6.45 4.88 -0.90
CA MET A 48 6.66 4.08 -2.10
C MET A 48 8.01 3.35 -2.06
N ALA A 49 9.06 4.04 -1.67
CA ALA A 49 10.40 3.45 -1.57
C ALA A 49 10.45 2.34 -0.53
N THR A 50 9.75 2.53 0.58
CA THR A 50 9.67 1.53 1.64
C THR A 50 8.93 0.29 1.16
N MET A 51 7.83 0.47 0.45
CA MET A 51 7.07 -0.63 -0.12
C MET A 51 7.90 -1.38 -1.16
N GLN A 52 8.66 -0.67 -1.98
CA GLN A 52 9.54 -1.31 -2.94
C GLN A 52 10.56 -2.19 -2.23
N LYS A 53 11.17 -1.66 -1.18
CA LYS A 53 12.24 -2.37 -0.47
C LYS A 53 11.74 -3.58 0.30
N PHE A 54 10.62 -3.43 1.00
CA PHE A 54 10.15 -4.47 1.93
C PHE A 54 9.06 -5.37 1.36
N LEU A 55 8.25 -4.86 0.44
CA LEU A 55 7.16 -5.65 -0.15
C LEU A 55 7.46 -6.10 -1.57
N GLY A 56 8.58 -5.69 -2.13
CA GLY A 56 8.96 -6.07 -3.48
C GLY A 56 8.12 -5.41 -4.57
N VAL A 57 7.51 -4.28 -4.27
CA VAL A 57 6.70 -3.55 -5.23
C VAL A 57 7.60 -2.82 -6.22
N ASN A 58 7.28 -2.94 -7.51
CA ASN A 58 7.96 -2.18 -8.55
C ASN A 58 7.29 -0.81 -8.69
N LEU A 59 8.06 0.26 -8.63
CA LEU A 59 7.49 1.62 -8.75
C LEU A 59 6.76 1.83 -10.06
N ASP A 60 7.22 1.19 -11.14
CA ASP A 60 6.54 1.30 -12.43
C ASP A 60 5.13 0.72 -12.39
N ASP A 61 4.90 -0.24 -11.50
CA ASP A 61 3.61 -0.89 -11.35
C ASP A 61 2.82 -0.40 -10.15
N PHE A 62 3.29 0.66 -9.51
CA PHE A 62 2.70 1.12 -8.25
C PHE A 62 1.21 1.43 -8.38
N TYR A 63 0.80 1.96 -9.51
CA TYR A 63 -0.60 2.28 -9.74
C TYR A 63 -1.47 1.01 -9.74
N PHE A 64 -0.91 -0.12 -10.14
CA PHE A 64 -1.65 -1.37 -10.34
C PHE A 64 -1.67 -2.28 -9.11
N ILE A 65 -1.04 -1.89 -8.01
CA ILE A 65 -1.05 -2.72 -6.81
C ILE A 65 -2.34 -2.56 -5.99
N PHE A 66 -3.19 -1.63 -6.41
CA PHE A 66 -4.48 -1.40 -5.78
C PHE A 66 -5.58 -1.93 -6.65
N GLU A 67 -6.59 -2.54 -6.04
CA GLU A 67 -7.73 -3.06 -6.79
C GLU A 67 -8.59 -1.90 -7.30
N PRO A 68 -9.13 -2.02 -8.51
CA PRO A 68 -10.02 -0.99 -9.01
C PRO A 68 -11.29 -0.91 -8.15
N ASP A 69 -11.89 0.26 -8.12
CA ASP A 69 -13.15 0.46 -7.42
C ASP A 69 -14.26 -0.20 -8.21
N VAL A 70 -14.69 -1.38 -7.75
CA VAL A 70 -15.68 -2.17 -8.49
C VAL A 70 -17.07 -1.57 -8.42
N GLU A 71 -17.31 -0.64 -7.50
CA GLU A 71 -18.63 -0.03 -7.38
C GLU A 71 -19.00 0.86 -8.56
N ARG A 72 -17.99 1.26 -9.32
CA ARG A 72 -18.21 2.10 -10.48
C ARG A 72 -18.32 1.30 -11.77
N GLY A 73 -18.16 0.01 -11.66
CA GLY A 73 -18.19 -0.87 -12.83
C GLY A 73 -19.52 -0.97 -13.49
#